data_34dfb714f3da04561892c94db4c162c4
#
_entry.id   34dfb714f3da04561892c94db4c162c4
#
_cell.length_a   1.000
_cell.length_b   1.000
_cell.length_c   1.000
_cell.angle_alpha   90.00
_cell.angle_beta   90.00
_cell.angle_gamma   90.00
#
_symmetry.space_group_name_H-M   'P 1'
#
loop_
_entity.id
_entity.type
_entity.pdbx_description
1 polymer ?
#
loop_
_entity_poly.entity_id
_entity_poly.type
_entity_poly.pdbx_seq_one_letter_code
_entity_poly.pdbx_strand_id
1 'polypeptide(L)'
;RIFKNFKEKIVKRLTITQLLIINTILYTTEFNVGQKLVGKTVRDWEKEFKFELDSLGHFPAEINETEMEKVLKTVREDETYSKIKILDVNNSKSGYTDGSEPIVMVTLKYEDMIYIAFKGTAGGVEWKDNAIAAYPETIYTEAQKEALEYYDKMYEKYVDNTIKKVYVTGHSKGGNKSQFIMVIRGSKHSKLKRCFSFCGQGFNKTFIEKYSNQIQENKDKIYNISADNDYVNVILTQITDKIKFVKSTTNMGEVAKKRAIIRHKFGALHSPYVMFKEKNGVLTINVKTKQSKLMRTLQLFLAYILENMTIEDSKYFYHAMSSILIEKEKEKYIPEEYREAPSGFYRRFITHIYNFQKEEDNISFVQI
;
A
#
# COMPACT_ATOMS: atom_id res chain seq x y z
N ARG A 1 38.46 -36.13 -18.53
CA ARG A 1 37.24 -35.39 -18.97
C ARG A 1 36.25 -35.42 -17.83
N ILE A 2 36.30 -34.43 -16.94
CA ILE A 2 35.31 -34.25 -15.87
C ILE A 2 34.61 -32.93 -16.23
N PHE A 3 33.53 -32.99 -17.01
CA PHE A 3 32.56 -31.92 -17.10
C PHE A 3 31.67 -32.02 -15.84
N LYS A 4 32.02 -31.26 -14.79
CA LYS A 4 31.09 -30.96 -13.71
C LYS A 4 29.97 -30.11 -14.31
N ASN A 5 28.80 -30.69 -14.45
CA ASN A 5 27.54 -29.98 -14.67
C ASN A 5 27.29 -29.05 -13.49
N PHE A 6 27.77 -27.81 -13.57
CA PHE A 6 27.24 -26.72 -12.77
C PHE A 6 25.86 -26.39 -13.34
N LYS A 7 24.83 -27.11 -12.92
CA LYS A 7 23.48 -26.57 -12.97
C LYS A 7 23.49 -25.36 -12.04
N GLU A 8 23.65 -24.15 -12.58
CA GLU A 8 23.36 -22.95 -11.83
C GLU A 8 21.95 -23.11 -11.25
N LYS A 9 21.86 -23.19 -9.92
CA LYS A 9 20.60 -23.27 -9.23
C LYS A 9 19.89 -21.94 -9.47
N ILE A 10 18.92 -21.92 -10.39
CA ILE A 10 18.12 -20.71 -10.66
C ILE A 10 17.40 -20.37 -9.37
N VAL A 11 17.95 -19.41 -8.64
CA VAL A 11 17.34 -18.91 -7.41
C VAL A 11 16.08 -18.16 -7.79
N LYS A 12 14.93 -18.69 -7.36
CA LYS A 12 13.64 -18.07 -7.59
C LYS A 12 13.46 -16.91 -6.60
N ARG A 13 13.00 -15.76 -7.08
CA ARG A 13 12.57 -14.66 -6.22
C ARG A 13 11.42 -15.09 -5.30
N LEU A 14 11.18 -14.33 -4.23
CA LEU A 14 10.00 -14.52 -3.39
C LEU A 14 8.71 -14.48 -4.24
N THR A 15 7.76 -15.31 -3.91
CA THR A 15 6.44 -15.38 -4.55
C THR A 15 5.59 -14.18 -4.16
N ILE A 16 4.51 -13.94 -4.90
CA ILE A 16 3.53 -12.90 -4.57
C ILE A 16 2.91 -13.14 -3.19
N THR A 17 2.61 -14.40 -2.86
CA THR A 17 2.11 -14.78 -1.53
C THR A 17 3.09 -14.41 -0.43
N GLN A 18 4.37 -14.77 -0.58
CA GLN A 18 5.40 -14.48 0.41
C GLN A 18 5.61 -12.98 0.60
N LEU A 19 5.58 -12.20 -0.49
CA LEU A 19 5.66 -10.74 -0.41
C LEU A 19 4.44 -10.12 0.28
N LEU A 20 3.23 -10.63 0.02
CA LEU A 20 2.02 -10.15 0.70
C LEU A 20 2.05 -10.50 2.19
N ILE A 21 2.50 -11.71 2.58
CA ILE A 21 2.73 -12.10 3.98
C ILE A 21 3.71 -11.13 4.66
N ILE A 22 4.85 -10.82 4.02
CA ILE A 22 5.83 -9.86 4.56
C ILE A 22 5.17 -8.50 4.77
N ASN A 23 4.44 -7.98 3.79
CA ASN A 23 3.74 -6.71 3.94
C ASN A 23 2.64 -6.73 5.02
N THR A 24 2.04 -7.89 5.28
CA THR A 24 1.02 -8.04 6.32
C THR A 24 1.64 -8.03 7.73
N ILE A 25 2.76 -8.72 7.95
CA ILE A 25 3.41 -8.74 9.26
C ILE A 25 4.01 -7.38 9.65
N LEU A 26 4.25 -6.46 8.70
CA LEU A 26 4.70 -5.10 9.03
C LEU A 26 3.71 -4.35 9.93
N TYR A 27 2.43 -4.70 9.89
CA TYR A 27 1.41 -4.08 10.74
C TYR A 27 1.49 -4.50 12.21
N THR A 28 2.33 -5.48 12.56
CA THR A 28 2.62 -5.88 13.94
C THR A 28 3.78 -5.12 14.56
N THR A 29 4.54 -4.35 13.78
CA THR A 29 5.80 -3.75 14.21
C THR A 29 5.57 -2.46 14.97
N GLU A 30 6.01 -2.42 16.22
CA GLU A 30 6.13 -1.21 17.03
C GLU A 30 7.54 -0.60 16.96
N PHE A 31 7.65 0.66 17.36
CA PHE A 31 8.91 1.42 17.30
C PHE A 31 10.07 0.72 17.99
N ASN A 32 9.87 0.25 19.23
CA ASN A 32 10.95 -0.33 20.03
C ASN A 32 11.24 -1.80 19.72
N VAL A 33 10.32 -2.48 19.08
CA VAL A 33 10.43 -3.92 18.76
C VAL A 33 11.19 -4.12 17.46
N GLY A 34 10.96 -3.27 16.46
CA GLY A 34 11.56 -3.40 15.14
C GLY A 34 13.09 -3.49 15.14
N GLN A 35 13.76 -2.75 16.00
CA GLN A 35 15.22 -2.78 16.09
C GLN A 35 15.79 -4.14 16.58
N LYS A 36 15.02 -4.88 17.36
CA LYS A 36 15.42 -6.22 17.85
C LYS A 36 15.38 -7.28 16.74
N LEU A 37 14.70 -6.98 15.63
CA LEU A 37 14.63 -7.86 14.48
C LEU A 37 15.88 -7.84 13.60
N VAL A 38 16.70 -6.79 13.68
CA VAL A 38 17.93 -6.65 12.87
C VAL A 38 18.90 -7.80 13.17
N GLY A 39 19.36 -8.46 12.12
CA GLY A 39 20.24 -9.64 12.20
C GLY A 39 19.51 -10.97 12.34
N LYS A 40 18.20 -10.98 12.58
CA LYS A 40 17.35 -12.18 12.65
C LYS A 40 16.75 -12.52 11.29
N THR A 41 15.97 -13.58 11.26
CA THR A 41 15.21 -13.98 10.07
C THR A 41 13.75 -13.54 10.19
N VAL A 42 13.02 -13.52 9.06
CA VAL A 42 11.59 -13.25 9.07
C VAL A 42 10.81 -14.26 9.91
N ARG A 43 11.27 -15.51 10.00
CA ARG A 43 10.67 -16.52 10.88
C ARG A 43 10.74 -16.15 12.37
N ASP A 44 11.71 -15.33 12.77
CA ASP A 44 11.85 -14.90 14.17
C ASP A 44 10.96 -13.68 14.50
N TRP A 45 10.24 -13.13 13.52
CA TRP A 45 9.45 -11.91 13.65
C TRP A 45 8.52 -11.93 14.87
N GLU A 46 7.72 -12.97 15.00
CA GLU A 46 6.71 -13.05 16.07
C GLU A 46 7.29 -13.11 17.49
N LYS A 47 8.57 -13.47 17.64
CA LYS A 47 9.24 -13.53 18.95
C LYS A 47 9.54 -12.15 19.52
N GLU A 48 9.50 -11.13 18.69
CA GLU A 48 9.99 -9.79 19.01
C GLU A 48 8.91 -8.71 18.95
N PHE A 49 7.67 -9.01 18.57
CA PHE A 49 6.64 -8.00 18.55
C PHE A 49 5.68 -8.12 19.74
N LYS A 50 5.07 -7.01 20.09
CA LYS A 50 3.96 -6.94 21.03
C LYS A 50 2.65 -6.78 20.27
N PHE A 51 1.60 -7.43 20.79
CA PHE A 51 0.26 -7.23 20.33
C PHE A 51 -0.26 -5.88 20.86
N GLU A 52 -0.35 -4.88 20.00
CA GLU A 52 -1.19 -3.70 20.25
C GLU A 52 -2.43 -3.79 19.38
N LEU A 53 -3.53 -4.14 20.02
CA LEU A 53 -4.84 -4.21 19.41
C LEU A 53 -5.61 -2.92 19.72
N ASP A 54 -6.41 -2.48 18.77
CA ASP A 54 -7.36 -1.39 19.01
C ASP A 54 -8.48 -1.83 19.98
N SER A 55 -9.41 -0.92 20.28
CA SER A 55 -10.54 -1.19 21.19
C SER A 55 -11.48 -2.32 20.71
N LEU A 56 -11.37 -2.76 19.46
CA LEU A 56 -12.16 -3.83 18.86
C LEU A 56 -11.36 -5.13 18.66
N GLY A 57 -10.12 -5.17 19.15
CA GLY A 57 -9.25 -6.34 19.02
C GLY A 57 -8.64 -6.52 17.63
N HIS A 58 -8.37 -5.41 16.90
CA HIS A 58 -7.74 -5.43 15.61
C HIS A 58 -6.35 -4.81 15.63
N PHE A 59 -5.45 -5.37 14.82
CA PHE A 59 -4.21 -4.72 14.39
C PHE A 59 -4.52 -3.61 13.39
N PRO A 60 -3.57 -2.69 13.15
CA PRO A 60 -3.66 -1.79 12.01
C PRO A 60 -4.02 -2.52 10.72
N ALA A 61 -4.69 -1.84 9.78
CA ALA A 61 -5.26 -2.43 8.56
C ALA A 61 -6.36 -3.48 8.81
N GLU A 62 -7.07 -3.37 9.95
CA GLU A 62 -8.25 -4.17 10.31
C GLU A 62 -8.00 -5.69 10.34
N ILE A 63 -6.79 -6.11 10.65
CA ILE A 63 -6.43 -7.53 10.80
C ILE A 63 -6.77 -7.95 12.23
N ASN A 64 -7.65 -8.91 12.41
CA ASN A 64 -7.94 -9.43 13.74
C ASN A 64 -6.89 -10.45 14.21
N GLU A 65 -6.92 -10.78 15.50
CA GLU A 65 -5.94 -11.67 16.14
C GLU A 65 -5.91 -13.07 15.50
N THR A 66 -7.07 -13.63 15.16
CA THR A 66 -7.17 -14.94 14.49
C THR A 66 -6.55 -14.90 13.08
N GLU A 67 -6.77 -13.83 12.35
CA GLU A 67 -6.19 -13.63 11.03
C GLU A 67 -4.67 -13.49 11.09
N MET A 68 -4.17 -12.70 12.05
CA MET A 68 -2.73 -12.54 12.25
C MET A 68 -2.08 -13.86 12.67
N GLU A 69 -2.71 -14.66 13.52
CA GLU A 69 -2.20 -15.98 13.89
C GLU A 69 -2.07 -16.92 12.67
N LYS A 70 -2.99 -16.87 11.71
CA LYS A 70 -2.87 -17.64 10.45
C LYS A 70 -1.70 -17.14 9.59
N VAL A 71 -1.47 -15.82 9.57
CA VAL A 71 -0.31 -15.22 8.88
C VAL A 71 0.99 -15.74 9.53
N LEU A 72 1.11 -15.65 10.85
CA LEU A 72 2.29 -16.08 11.60
C LEU A 72 2.50 -17.60 11.50
N LYS A 73 1.45 -18.40 11.51
CA LYS A 73 1.53 -19.84 11.25
C LYS A 73 2.14 -20.10 9.87
N THR A 74 1.72 -19.37 8.84
CA THR A 74 2.30 -19.50 7.50
C THR A 74 3.80 -19.15 7.50
N VAL A 75 4.21 -18.13 8.26
CA VAL A 75 5.63 -17.77 8.41
C VAL A 75 6.42 -18.89 9.12
N ARG A 76 5.83 -19.55 10.13
CA ARG A 76 6.48 -20.67 10.83
C ARG A 76 6.66 -21.91 9.95
N GLU A 77 5.66 -22.21 9.14
CA GLU A 77 5.61 -23.48 8.37
C GLU A 77 6.36 -23.41 7.02
N ASP A 78 6.48 -22.24 6.38
CA ASP A 78 7.25 -22.09 5.14
C ASP A 78 8.73 -21.83 5.45
N GLU A 79 9.57 -22.81 5.10
CA GLU A 79 11.03 -22.75 5.27
C GLU A 79 11.70 -21.54 4.62
N THR A 80 11.07 -20.91 3.64
CA THR A 80 11.61 -19.72 2.97
C THR A 80 11.87 -18.60 3.97
N TYR A 81 10.95 -18.38 4.93
CA TYR A 81 11.07 -17.28 5.88
C TYR A 81 12.25 -17.43 6.86
N SER A 82 12.74 -18.64 7.10
CA SER A 82 13.96 -18.88 7.88
C SER A 82 15.24 -18.49 7.13
N LYS A 83 15.15 -18.29 5.81
CA LYS A 83 16.28 -17.92 4.95
C LYS A 83 16.28 -16.43 4.60
N ILE A 84 15.21 -15.72 4.93
CA ILE A 84 15.11 -14.25 4.70
C ILE A 84 15.70 -13.54 5.90
N LYS A 85 16.87 -12.92 5.72
CA LYS A 85 17.54 -12.12 6.76
C LYS A 85 17.02 -10.70 6.80
N ILE A 86 16.79 -10.18 8.00
CA ILE A 86 16.42 -8.79 8.25
C ILE A 86 17.71 -8.00 8.42
N LEU A 87 18.02 -7.10 7.48
CA LEU A 87 19.25 -6.32 7.47
C LEU A 87 19.09 -4.98 8.17
N ASP A 88 17.93 -4.37 8.07
CA ASP A 88 17.64 -3.06 8.64
C ASP A 88 16.14 -2.91 8.88
N VAL A 89 15.77 -2.18 9.92
CA VAL A 89 14.40 -1.77 10.23
C VAL A 89 14.41 -0.30 10.59
N ASN A 90 13.66 0.50 9.88
CA ASN A 90 13.45 1.90 10.20
C ASN A 90 12.08 2.11 10.86
N ASN A 91 12.11 2.36 12.15
CA ASN A 91 10.96 2.78 12.97
C ASN A 91 11.08 4.27 13.31
N SER A 92 11.88 5.02 12.57
CA SER A 92 12.12 6.42 12.81
C SER A 92 10.82 7.22 12.77
N LYS A 93 10.73 8.22 13.65
CA LYS A 93 9.72 9.29 13.57
C LYS A 93 10.22 10.48 12.75
N SER A 94 11.20 10.26 11.90
CA SER A 94 11.80 11.27 11.02
C SER A 94 10.72 11.95 10.19
N GLY A 95 10.81 13.26 10.05
CA GLY A 95 9.81 14.08 9.38
C GLY A 95 8.51 14.32 10.16
N TYR A 96 8.24 13.54 11.20
CA TYR A 96 7.04 13.64 12.03
C TYR A 96 7.42 13.72 13.50
N THR A 97 7.52 14.92 14.02
CA THR A 97 7.99 15.20 15.39
C THR A 97 6.89 15.31 16.42
N ASP A 98 5.66 15.13 16.01
CA ASP A 98 4.46 15.36 16.82
C ASP A 98 4.09 14.19 17.77
N GLY A 99 4.92 13.15 17.83
CA GLY A 99 4.67 11.98 18.66
C GLY A 99 3.75 10.92 18.05
N SER A 100 3.38 11.07 16.76
CA SER A 100 2.60 10.07 16.05
C SER A 100 3.35 8.74 15.87
N GLU A 101 2.63 7.75 15.37
CA GLU A 101 3.18 6.41 15.15
C GLU A 101 4.33 6.39 14.13
N PRO A 102 5.30 5.50 14.30
CA PRO A 102 6.46 5.43 13.43
C PRO A 102 6.09 4.91 12.04
N ILE A 103 6.77 5.43 11.03
CA ILE A 103 6.79 4.85 9.70
C ILE A 103 7.73 3.64 9.72
N VAL A 104 7.25 2.48 9.27
CA VAL A 104 8.05 1.25 9.24
C VAL A 104 8.51 0.94 7.84
N MET A 105 9.81 0.78 7.69
CA MET A 105 10.49 0.37 6.47
C MET A 105 11.50 -0.72 6.82
N VAL A 106 11.54 -1.81 6.05
CA VAL A 106 12.35 -2.97 6.35
C VAL A 106 13.17 -3.38 5.14
N THR A 107 14.45 -3.65 5.35
CA THR A 107 15.35 -4.18 4.32
C THR A 107 15.65 -5.64 4.60
N LEU A 108 15.37 -6.49 3.63
CA LEU A 108 15.48 -7.93 3.71
C LEU A 108 16.47 -8.45 2.68
N LYS A 109 17.20 -9.50 3.01
CA LYS A 109 18.05 -10.26 2.09
C LYS A 109 17.56 -11.70 1.96
N TYR A 110 17.34 -12.11 0.72
CA TYR A 110 17.05 -13.51 0.38
C TYR A 110 17.95 -13.92 -0.78
N GLU A 111 18.88 -14.85 -0.51
CA GLU A 111 19.91 -15.26 -1.46
C GLU A 111 20.75 -14.07 -1.96
N ASP A 112 20.81 -13.87 -3.28
CA ASP A 112 21.49 -12.74 -3.95
C ASP A 112 20.54 -11.55 -4.27
N MET A 113 19.45 -11.43 -3.53
CA MET A 113 18.41 -10.42 -3.73
C MET A 113 18.14 -9.60 -2.47
N ILE A 114 17.91 -8.31 -2.66
CA ILE A 114 17.45 -7.38 -1.62
C ILE A 114 15.98 -7.05 -1.87
N TYR A 115 15.19 -7.04 -0.81
CA TYR A 115 13.79 -6.60 -0.79
C TYR A 115 13.66 -5.45 0.21
N ILE A 116 13.12 -4.34 -0.22
CA ILE A 116 12.80 -3.21 0.67
C ILE A 116 11.29 -3.10 0.73
N ALA A 117 10.75 -3.32 1.93
CA ALA A 117 9.32 -3.35 2.18
C ALA A 117 8.90 -2.11 2.99
N PHE A 118 7.80 -1.49 2.59
CA PHE A 118 7.24 -0.29 3.17
C PHE A 118 5.86 -0.60 3.76
N LYS A 119 5.69 -0.33 5.07
CA LYS A 119 4.39 -0.43 5.74
C LYS A 119 3.41 0.58 5.14
N GLY A 120 2.14 0.22 5.13
CA GLY A 120 1.04 1.13 4.83
C GLY A 120 0.88 2.22 5.90
N THR A 121 -0.19 2.99 5.79
CA THR A 121 -0.46 4.12 6.68
C THR A 121 -0.39 3.72 8.15
N ALA A 122 0.38 4.48 8.93
CA ALA A 122 0.50 4.38 10.37
C ALA A 122 0.17 5.74 10.99
N GLY A 123 -0.96 5.79 11.73
CA GLY A 123 -1.37 6.97 12.48
C GLY A 123 -1.85 8.17 11.66
N GLY A 124 -2.26 9.20 12.40
CA GLY A 124 -2.93 10.39 11.84
C GLY A 124 -2.05 11.23 10.93
N VAL A 125 -0.73 11.28 11.19
CA VAL A 125 0.22 12.04 10.35
C VAL A 125 0.26 11.48 8.93
N GLU A 126 0.34 10.16 8.77
CA GLU A 126 0.33 9.55 7.43
C GLU A 126 -1.06 9.63 6.77
N TRP A 127 -2.16 9.68 7.53
CA TRP A 127 -3.48 9.95 6.96
C TRP A 127 -3.58 11.37 6.40
N LYS A 128 -3.03 12.38 7.11
CA LYS A 128 -2.88 13.74 6.60
C LYS A 128 -2.03 13.76 5.32
N ASP A 129 -0.91 13.07 5.31
CA ASP A 129 -0.04 12.95 4.15
C ASP A 129 -0.75 12.30 2.94
N ASN A 130 -1.66 11.33 3.17
CA ASN A 130 -2.49 10.75 2.12
C ASN A 130 -3.43 11.78 1.46
N ALA A 131 -4.00 12.70 2.24
CA ALA A 131 -4.80 13.78 1.69
C ALA A 131 -3.95 14.77 0.89
N ILE A 132 -2.77 15.14 1.40
CA ILE A 132 -1.82 16.03 0.73
C ILE A 132 -1.33 15.44 -0.60
N ALA A 133 -1.18 14.12 -0.70
CA ALA A 133 -0.80 13.45 -1.95
C ALA A 133 -1.77 13.72 -3.12
N ALA A 134 -3.00 14.09 -2.82
CA ALA A 134 -4.02 14.42 -3.82
C ALA A 134 -4.04 15.90 -4.23
N TYR A 135 -3.31 16.76 -3.53
CA TYR A 135 -3.29 18.20 -3.84
C TYR A 135 -2.68 18.45 -5.23
N PRO A 136 -3.30 19.32 -6.04
CA PRO A 136 -2.78 19.61 -7.38
C PRO A 136 -1.35 20.16 -7.40
N GLU A 137 -0.94 20.89 -6.36
CA GLU A 137 0.40 21.45 -6.25
C GLU A 137 1.45 20.48 -5.69
N THR A 138 1.04 19.34 -5.14
CA THR A 138 1.96 18.38 -4.53
C THR A 138 2.63 17.51 -5.57
N ILE A 139 3.95 17.61 -5.67
CA ILE A 139 4.74 16.75 -6.54
C ILE A 139 5.02 15.39 -5.85
N TYR A 140 5.39 15.44 -4.59
CA TYR A 140 5.56 14.28 -3.72
C TYR A 140 5.40 14.71 -2.25
N THR A 141 5.10 13.76 -1.40
CA THR A 141 4.84 14.00 0.02
C THR A 141 6.08 13.72 0.88
N GLU A 142 6.08 14.17 2.13
CA GLU A 142 7.17 13.88 3.07
C GLU A 142 7.34 12.37 3.30
N ALA A 143 6.26 11.60 3.38
CA ALA A 143 6.35 10.15 3.52
C ALA A 143 6.98 9.46 2.28
N GLN A 144 6.73 9.98 1.08
CA GLN A 144 7.39 9.50 -0.14
C GLN A 144 8.88 9.87 -0.16
N LYS A 145 9.22 11.09 0.26
CA LYS A 145 10.60 11.57 0.38
C LYS A 145 11.40 10.71 1.37
N GLU A 146 10.86 10.49 2.56
CA GLU A 146 11.49 9.66 3.58
C GLU A 146 11.71 8.21 3.10
N ALA A 147 10.74 7.64 2.39
CA ALA A 147 10.87 6.32 1.80
C ALA A 147 12.00 6.26 0.74
N LEU A 148 12.15 7.31 -0.06
CA LEU A 148 13.22 7.42 -1.04
C LEU A 148 14.59 7.55 -0.39
N GLU A 149 14.72 8.38 0.64
CA GLU A 149 15.96 8.55 1.41
C GLU A 149 16.38 7.23 2.08
N TYR A 150 15.42 6.51 2.67
CA TYR A 150 15.69 5.20 3.23
C TYR A 150 16.14 4.20 2.15
N TYR A 151 15.43 4.15 1.02
CA TYR A 151 15.80 3.29 -0.10
C TYR A 151 17.22 3.59 -0.59
N ASP A 152 17.57 4.85 -0.82
CA ASP A 152 18.88 5.24 -1.31
C ASP A 152 19.98 4.82 -0.35
N LYS A 153 19.79 5.07 0.96
CA LYS A 153 20.71 4.63 2.02
C LYS A 153 20.89 3.11 2.05
N MET A 154 19.81 2.35 1.93
CA MET A 154 19.87 0.88 1.94
C MET A 154 20.49 0.33 0.67
N TYR A 155 20.21 0.96 -0.49
CA TYR A 155 20.83 0.59 -1.75
C TYR A 155 22.35 0.79 -1.70
N GLU A 156 22.82 1.94 -1.25
CA GLU A 156 24.24 2.22 -1.08
C GLU A 156 24.92 1.25 -0.10
N LYS A 157 24.27 0.97 1.02
CA LYS A 157 24.84 0.16 2.10
C LYS A 157 24.93 -1.33 1.76
N TYR A 158 23.95 -1.89 1.06
CA TYR A 158 23.81 -3.34 0.93
C TYR A 158 23.89 -3.89 -0.50
N VAL A 159 23.88 -3.03 -1.53
CA VAL A 159 23.84 -3.49 -2.93
C VAL A 159 25.25 -3.48 -3.53
N ASP A 160 26.03 -4.45 -3.15
CA ASP A 160 27.37 -4.73 -3.70
C ASP A 160 27.34 -5.67 -4.94
N ASN A 161 28.49 -6.12 -5.40
CA ASN A 161 28.62 -7.00 -6.56
C ASN A 161 28.00 -8.39 -6.36
N THR A 162 27.77 -8.83 -5.12
CA THR A 162 27.14 -10.11 -4.80
C THR A 162 25.62 -10.06 -4.96
N ILE A 163 25.01 -8.87 -4.87
CA ILE A 163 23.59 -8.67 -5.04
C ILE A 163 23.26 -8.51 -6.54
N LYS A 164 22.41 -9.36 -7.05
CA LYS A 164 22.00 -9.35 -8.47
C LYS A 164 20.73 -8.55 -8.72
N LYS A 165 19.80 -8.51 -7.75
CA LYS A 165 18.48 -7.90 -7.92
C LYS A 165 18.01 -7.21 -6.65
N VAL A 166 17.33 -6.09 -6.86
CA VAL A 166 16.62 -5.35 -5.81
C VAL A 166 15.15 -5.28 -6.18
N TYR A 167 14.29 -5.43 -5.18
CA TYR A 167 12.84 -5.32 -5.28
C TYR A 167 12.32 -4.37 -4.21
N VAL A 168 11.29 -3.60 -4.56
CA VAL A 168 10.55 -2.77 -3.61
C VAL A 168 9.12 -3.27 -3.52
N THR A 169 8.53 -3.25 -2.33
CA THR A 169 7.18 -3.75 -2.10
C THR A 169 6.50 -3.01 -0.96
N GLY A 170 5.18 -2.96 -0.98
CA GLY A 170 4.38 -2.35 0.07
C GLY A 170 2.90 -2.58 -0.13
N HIS A 171 2.13 -2.45 0.95
CA HIS A 171 0.68 -2.46 0.93
C HIS A 171 0.15 -1.05 1.16
N SER A 172 -0.96 -0.67 0.51
CA SER A 172 -1.60 0.63 0.71
C SER A 172 -0.64 1.80 0.38
N LYS A 173 -0.44 2.75 1.29
CA LYS A 173 0.57 3.80 1.18
C LYS A 173 1.99 3.25 0.95
N GLY A 174 2.33 2.09 1.54
CA GLY A 174 3.61 1.42 1.27
C GLY A 174 3.73 0.98 -0.20
N GLY A 175 2.63 0.56 -0.81
CA GLY A 175 2.56 0.28 -2.24
C GLY A 175 2.80 1.54 -3.09
N ASN A 176 2.22 2.67 -2.72
CA ASN A 176 2.47 3.96 -3.36
C ASN A 176 3.93 4.41 -3.21
N LYS A 177 4.52 4.32 -1.99
CA LYS A 177 5.95 4.58 -1.76
C LYS A 177 6.84 3.73 -2.66
N SER A 178 6.52 2.44 -2.81
CA SER A 178 7.27 1.51 -3.67
C SER A 178 7.18 1.88 -5.15
N GLN A 179 6.01 2.29 -5.63
CA GLN A 179 5.80 2.78 -6.98
C GLN A 179 6.59 4.08 -7.23
N PHE A 180 6.53 5.02 -6.27
CA PHE A 180 7.29 6.27 -6.31
C PHE A 180 8.78 6.02 -6.47
N ILE A 181 9.38 5.14 -5.67
CA ILE A 181 10.79 4.76 -5.76
C ILE A 181 11.11 4.17 -7.13
N MET A 182 10.27 3.30 -7.67
CA MET A 182 10.47 2.72 -8.99
C MET A 182 10.47 3.79 -10.09
N VAL A 183 9.60 4.79 -10.01
CA VAL A 183 9.61 5.91 -10.96
C VAL A 183 10.90 6.71 -10.86
N ILE A 184 11.35 7.05 -9.65
CA ILE A 184 12.50 7.95 -9.45
C ILE A 184 13.86 7.25 -9.66
N ARG A 185 13.96 5.95 -9.35
CA ARG A 185 15.23 5.20 -9.33
C ARG A 185 15.32 4.06 -10.34
N GLY A 186 14.20 3.62 -10.92
CA GLY A 186 14.15 2.42 -11.75
C GLY A 186 15.06 2.42 -12.98
N SER A 187 15.31 3.58 -13.57
CA SER A 187 16.27 3.74 -14.70
C SER A 187 17.69 4.03 -14.23
N LYS A 188 17.86 4.59 -13.03
CA LYS A 188 19.18 4.95 -12.47
C LYS A 188 19.87 3.77 -11.80
N HIS A 189 19.12 2.90 -11.15
CA HIS A 189 19.62 1.76 -10.39
C HIS A 189 19.38 0.45 -11.17
N SER A 190 20.36 0.01 -11.94
CA SER A 190 20.24 -1.14 -12.85
C SER A 190 19.82 -2.45 -12.17
N LYS A 191 20.10 -2.59 -10.86
CA LYS A 191 19.70 -3.76 -10.06
C LYS A 191 18.28 -3.67 -9.53
N LEU A 192 17.62 -2.51 -9.53
CA LEU A 192 16.21 -2.34 -9.18
C LEU A 192 15.32 -2.91 -10.29
N LYS A 193 14.78 -4.11 -10.08
CA LYS A 193 14.13 -4.89 -11.13
C LYS A 193 12.62 -4.78 -11.17
N ARG A 194 11.97 -4.73 -9.99
CA ARG A 194 10.50 -4.70 -9.91
C ARG A 194 10.00 -4.02 -8.64
N CYS A 195 8.83 -3.43 -8.78
CA CYS A 195 7.97 -2.98 -7.69
C CYS A 195 6.76 -3.91 -7.60
N PHE A 196 6.43 -4.36 -6.40
CA PHE A 196 5.20 -5.08 -6.08
C PHE A 196 4.37 -4.24 -5.14
N SER A 197 3.37 -3.56 -5.68
CA SER A 197 2.43 -2.73 -4.94
C SER A 197 1.16 -3.52 -4.66
N PHE A 198 0.80 -3.68 -3.39
CA PHE A 198 -0.45 -4.32 -2.99
C PHE A 198 -1.46 -3.24 -2.58
N CYS A 199 -2.59 -3.17 -3.26
CA CYS A 199 -3.65 -2.20 -3.00
C CYS A 199 -3.15 -0.74 -2.90
N GLY A 200 -2.06 -0.41 -3.62
CA GLY A 200 -1.47 0.93 -3.59
C GLY A 200 -2.32 1.94 -4.34
N GLN A 201 -2.48 3.13 -3.75
CA GLN A 201 -3.10 4.26 -4.44
C GLN A 201 -2.26 4.76 -5.62
N GLY A 202 -2.90 5.46 -6.55
CA GLY A 202 -2.24 6.11 -7.68
C GLY A 202 -1.55 7.44 -7.32
N PHE A 203 -1.37 8.28 -8.33
CA PHE A 203 -0.70 9.58 -8.22
C PHE A 203 -1.57 10.69 -8.79
N ASN A 204 -1.38 11.91 -8.32
CA ASN A 204 -2.04 13.09 -8.86
C ASN A 204 -1.49 13.48 -10.24
N LYS A 205 -2.20 14.34 -10.94
CA LYS A 205 -1.87 14.81 -12.28
C LYS A 205 -0.50 15.47 -12.35
N THR A 206 -0.17 16.32 -11.39
CA THR A 206 1.11 17.06 -11.35
C THR A 206 2.32 16.14 -11.24
N PHE A 207 2.24 15.09 -10.42
CA PHE A 207 3.27 14.06 -10.37
C PHE A 207 3.44 13.35 -11.71
N ILE A 208 2.32 12.94 -12.31
CA ILE A 208 2.33 12.19 -13.58
C ILE A 208 2.91 13.03 -14.72
N GLU A 209 2.54 14.29 -14.82
CA GLU A 209 3.07 15.22 -15.82
C GLU A 209 4.57 15.45 -15.63
N LYS A 210 4.99 15.74 -14.38
CA LYS A 210 6.40 15.99 -14.06
C LYS A 210 7.30 14.80 -14.34
N TYR A 211 6.84 13.59 -14.04
CA TYR A 211 7.64 12.37 -14.16
C TYR A 211 7.20 11.48 -15.33
N SER A 212 6.53 12.04 -16.34
CA SER A 212 5.99 11.31 -17.48
C SER A 212 7.01 10.40 -18.18
N ASN A 213 8.23 10.89 -18.42
CA ASN A 213 9.31 10.11 -19.03
C ASN A 213 9.75 8.94 -18.14
N GLN A 214 10.01 9.18 -16.85
CA GLN A 214 10.41 8.16 -15.91
C GLN A 214 9.32 7.11 -15.69
N ILE A 215 8.05 7.51 -15.70
CA ILE A 215 6.91 6.60 -15.66
C ILE A 215 6.93 5.71 -16.89
N GLN A 216 7.09 6.28 -18.09
CA GLN A 216 7.12 5.53 -19.33
C GLN A 216 8.26 4.49 -19.38
N GLU A 217 9.45 4.86 -18.87
CA GLU A 217 10.62 3.98 -18.79
C GLU A 217 10.45 2.84 -17.77
N ASN A 218 9.68 3.06 -16.70
CA ASN A 218 9.64 2.16 -15.55
C ASN A 218 8.28 1.50 -15.29
N LYS A 219 7.18 1.93 -15.92
CA LYS A 219 5.83 1.38 -15.68
C LYS A 219 5.75 -0.13 -15.86
N ASP A 220 6.54 -0.69 -16.75
CA ASP A 220 6.61 -2.13 -17.00
C ASP A 220 7.26 -2.94 -15.87
N LYS A 221 7.99 -2.27 -14.98
CA LYS A 221 8.58 -2.87 -13.77
C LYS A 221 7.64 -2.81 -12.58
N ILE A 222 6.51 -2.09 -12.67
CA ILE A 222 5.54 -1.90 -11.60
C ILE A 222 4.40 -2.92 -11.76
N TYR A 223 4.23 -3.76 -10.75
CA TYR A 223 3.14 -4.72 -10.65
C TYR A 223 2.21 -4.27 -9.51
N ASN A 224 1.01 -3.81 -9.86
CA ASN A 224 -0.03 -3.47 -8.91
C ASN A 224 -0.98 -4.67 -8.76
N ILE A 225 -1.13 -5.16 -7.54
CA ILE A 225 -1.95 -6.32 -7.20
C ILE A 225 -2.96 -5.87 -6.16
N SER A 226 -4.25 -5.95 -6.47
CA SER A 226 -5.30 -5.40 -5.62
C SER A 226 -6.41 -6.41 -5.37
N ALA A 227 -7.06 -6.31 -4.22
CA ALA A 227 -8.34 -6.98 -4.03
C ALA A 227 -9.39 -6.36 -4.96
N ASP A 228 -10.34 -7.17 -5.44
CA ASP A 228 -11.36 -6.73 -6.40
C ASP A 228 -12.33 -5.69 -5.84
N ASN A 229 -12.47 -5.63 -4.52
CA ASN A 229 -13.30 -4.67 -3.78
C ASN A 229 -12.49 -3.59 -3.05
N ASP A 230 -11.22 -3.43 -3.38
CA ASP A 230 -10.35 -2.43 -2.75
C ASP A 230 -10.66 -1.02 -3.25
N TYR A 231 -11.00 -0.12 -2.32
CA TYR A 231 -11.32 1.27 -2.62
C TYR A 231 -10.09 2.19 -2.65
N VAL A 232 -8.96 1.79 -2.08
CA VAL A 232 -7.73 2.60 -2.07
C VAL A 232 -7.05 2.55 -3.42
N ASN A 233 -7.05 1.39 -4.07
CA ASN A 233 -6.48 1.23 -5.40
C ASN A 233 -7.13 2.12 -6.47
N VAL A 234 -8.36 2.57 -6.24
CA VAL A 234 -9.09 3.45 -7.18
C VAL A 234 -8.89 4.95 -6.90
N ILE A 235 -8.16 5.28 -5.83
CA ILE A 235 -7.84 6.67 -5.48
C ILE A 235 -6.68 7.14 -6.36
N LEU A 236 -6.87 8.29 -7.02
CA LEU A 236 -5.92 8.90 -7.97
C LEU A 236 -5.66 8.02 -9.21
N THR A 237 -4.68 8.41 -10.02
CA THR A 237 -4.41 7.75 -11.30
C THR A 237 -3.30 6.72 -11.17
N GLN A 238 -3.57 5.50 -11.59
CA GLN A 238 -2.57 4.43 -11.66
C GLN A 238 -1.58 4.70 -12.80
N ILE A 239 -0.30 4.42 -12.54
CA ILE A 239 0.81 4.70 -13.47
C ILE A 239 1.32 3.45 -14.20
N THR A 240 0.64 2.32 -14.06
CA THR A 240 0.98 1.06 -14.72
C THR A 240 -0.26 0.40 -15.29
N ASP A 241 -0.11 -0.26 -16.43
CA ASP A 241 -1.16 -1.10 -17.03
C ASP A 241 -1.14 -2.54 -16.45
N LYS A 242 -0.13 -2.87 -15.64
CA LYS A 242 0.02 -4.21 -15.03
C LYS A 242 -0.73 -4.32 -13.71
N ILE A 243 -2.03 -4.04 -13.73
CA ILE A 243 -2.92 -4.19 -12.58
C ILE A 243 -3.53 -5.59 -12.60
N LYS A 244 -3.40 -6.31 -11.49
CA LYS A 244 -3.99 -7.64 -11.32
C LYS A 244 -4.92 -7.62 -10.11
N PHE A 245 -6.14 -8.07 -10.32
CA PHE A 245 -7.10 -8.20 -9.24
C PHE A 245 -7.15 -9.66 -8.73
N VAL A 246 -7.26 -9.80 -7.42
CA VAL A 246 -7.53 -11.06 -6.74
C VAL A 246 -8.85 -10.97 -6.02
N LYS A 247 -9.56 -12.09 -5.95
CA LYS A 247 -10.87 -12.14 -5.29
C LYS A 247 -10.71 -11.87 -3.81
N SER A 248 -11.44 -10.88 -3.31
CA SER A 248 -11.51 -10.57 -1.88
C SER A 248 -12.32 -11.67 -1.16
N THR A 249 -11.89 -12.04 0.03
CA THR A 249 -12.67 -12.90 0.93
C THR A 249 -13.78 -12.15 1.65
N THR A 250 -13.75 -10.81 1.63
CA THR A 250 -14.79 -9.93 2.20
C THR A 250 -15.43 -9.14 1.07
N ASN A 251 -16.75 -9.04 1.06
CA ASN A 251 -17.51 -8.26 0.09
C ASN A 251 -18.39 -7.19 0.74
N MET A 252 -18.80 -6.18 -0.04
CA MET A 252 -19.63 -5.06 0.45
C MET A 252 -20.97 -5.54 1.03
N GLY A 253 -21.57 -6.60 0.52
CA GLY A 253 -22.82 -7.14 1.04
C GLY A 253 -22.69 -7.71 2.45
N GLU A 254 -21.58 -8.38 2.76
CA GLU A 254 -21.28 -8.89 4.10
C GLU A 254 -20.95 -7.74 5.05
N VAL A 255 -20.17 -6.76 4.59
CA VAL A 255 -19.87 -5.54 5.32
C VAL A 255 -21.17 -4.78 5.68
N ALA A 256 -22.13 -4.66 4.75
CA ALA A 256 -23.39 -3.96 4.97
C ALA A 256 -24.33 -4.66 5.98
N LYS A 257 -24.29 -5.98 6.08
CA LYS A 257 -25.15 -6.76 6.99
C LYS A 257 -24.77 -6.62 8.47
N LYS A 258 -23.50 -6.37 8.75
CA LYS A 258 -23.03 -6.20 10.14
C LYS A 258 -23.16 -4.74 10.55
N ARG A 259 -23.91 -4.43 11.61
CA ARG A 259 -24.08 -3.07 12.16
C ARG A 259 -22.80 -2.54 12.87
N ALA A 260 -21.62 -2.82 12.35
CA ALA A 260 -20.36 -2.31 12.90
C ALA A 260 -20.14 -0.85 12.49
N ILE A 261 -19.24 -0.18 13.17
CA ILE A 261 -18.84 1.20 12.89
C ILE A 261 -18.34 1.32 11.45
N ILE A 262 -18.79 2.33 10.72
CA ILE A 262 -18.52 2.53 9.26
C ILE A 262 -17.02 2.38 8.93
N ARG A 263 -16.14 2.92 9.76
CA ARG A 263 -14.69 2.85 9.60
C ARG A 263 -14.18 1.40 9.47
N HIS A 264 -14.54 0.52 10.41
CA HIS A 264 -14.09 -0.88 10.40
C HIS A 264 -14.64 -1.67 9.22
N LYS A 265 -15.81 -1.28 8.73
CA LYS A 265 -16.40 -1.90 7.54
C LYS A 265 -15.61 -1.55 6.28
N PHE A 266 -15.26 -0.29 6.11
CA PHE A 266 -14.44 0.14 4.98
C PHE A 266 -13.00 -0.35 5.13
N GLY A 267 -12.40 -0.23 6.33
CA GLY A 267 -11.07 -0.75 6.61
C GLY A 267 -10.92 -2.22 6.26
N ALA A 268 -11.92 -3.04 6.61
CA ALA A 268 -11.91 -4.48 6.29
C ALA A 268 -11.83 -4.80 4.79
N LEU A 269 -12.36 -3.95 3.92
CA LEU A 269 -12.25 -4.13 2.46
C LEU A 269 -10.82 -3.87 1.94
N HIS A 270 -10.06 -3.07 2.67
CA HIS A 270 -8.69 -2.69 2.33
C HIS A 270 -7.64 -3.50 3.11
N SER A 271 -8.05 -4.38 3.99
CA SER A 271 -7.12 -5.25 4.73
C SER A 271 -6.30 -6.11 3.77
N PRO A 272 -4.98 -6.23 3.94
CA PRO A 272 -4.19 -7.14 3.11
C PRO A 272 -4.63 -8.60 3.28
N TYR A 273 -5.23 -8.92 4.43
CA TYR A 273 -5.71 -10.27 4.74
C TYR A 273 -6.80 -10.75 3.77
N VAL A 274 -7.67 -9.87 3.27
CA VAL A 274 -8.75 -10.25 2.36
C VAL A 274 -8.28 -10.81 1.02
N MET A 275 -7.00 -10.61 0.69
CA MET A 275 -6.37 -11.13 -0.53
C MET A 275 -5.91 -12.58 -0.40
N PHE A 276 -5.94 -13.16 0.81
CA PHE A 276 -5.57 -14.55 1.04
C PHE A 276 -6.76 -15.51 0.95
N LYS A 277 -6.46 -16.74 0.63
CA LYS A 277 -7.28 -17.93 0.90
C LYS A 277 -6.45 -18.94 1.68
N GLU A 278 -7.10 -19.67 2.54
CA GLU A 278 -6.50 -20.77 3.26
C GLU A 278 -6.57 -22.06 2.43
N LYS A 279 -5.46 -22.79 2.35
CA LYS A 279 -5.38 -24.10 1.73
C LYS A 279 -4.51 -25.00 2.61
N ASN A 280 -5.09 -26.06 3.16
CA ASN A 280 -4.40 -27.00 4.05
C ASN A 280 -3.72 -26.31 5.25
N GLY A 281 -4.40 -25.33 5.86
CA GLY A 281 -3.90 -24.58 7.01
C GLY A 281 -2.84 -23.52 6.69
N VAL A 282 -2.47 -23.33 5.43
CA VAL A 282 -1.48 -22.34 4.98
C VAL A 282 -2.17 -21.28 4.10
N LEU A 283 -1.78 -20.03 4.28
CA LEU A 283 -2.29 -18.92 3.46
C LEU A 283 -1.61 -18.90 2.09
N THR A 284 -2.42 -18.72 1.07
CA THR A 284 -1.96 -18.47 -0.30
C THR A 284 -2.75 -17.30 -0.88
N ILE A 285 -2.17 -16.57 -1.85
CA ILE A 285 -2.92 -15.52 -2.53
C ILE A 285 -4.16 -16.12 -3.22
N ASN A 286 -5.26 -15.41 -3.15
CA ASN A 286 -6.53 -15.88 -3.71
C ASN A 286 -6.51 -15.88 -5.25
N VAL A 287 -7.56 -16.39 -5.87
CA VAL A 287 -7.67 -16.53 -7.32
C VAL A 287 -7.76 -15.17 -8.01
N LYS A 288 -7.25 -15.09 -9.23
CA LYS A 288 -7.40 -13.91 -10.08
C LYS A 288 -8.86 -13.67 -10.43
N THR A 289 -9.22 -12.40 -10.51
CA THR A 289 -10.55 -11.94 -10.90
C THR A 289 -10.47 -10.63 -11.69
N LYS A 290 -11.59 -9.98 -11.93
CA LYS A 290 -11.69 -8.62 -12.43
C LYS A 290 -12.05 -7.68 -11.29
N GLN A 291 -11.75 -6.41 -11.43
CA GLN A 291 -12.25 -5.36 -10.53
C GLN A 291 -13.78 -5.43 -10.44
N SER A 292 -14.33 -5.29 -9.23
CA SER A 292 -15.77 -5.28 -9.04
C SER A 292 -16.40 -4.07 -9.76
N LYS A 293 -17.65 -4.23 -10.20
CA LYS A 293 -18.37 -3.14 -10.87
C LYS A 293 -18.44 -1.89 -9.99
N LEU A 294 -18.71 -2.07 -8.68
CA LEU A 294 -18.79 -0.97 -7.73
C LEU A 294 -17.46 -0.19 -7.66
N MET A 295 -16.33 -0.88 -7.56
CA MET A 295 -15.03 -0.21 -7.50
C MET A 295 -14.67 0.45 -8.83
N ARG A 296 -15.07 -0.13 -9.95
CA ARG A 296 -14.90 0.50 -11.26
C ARG A 296 -15.71 1.79 -11.37
N THR A 297 -16.98 1.77 -10.98
CA THR A 297 -17.82 2.99 -10.95
C THR A 297 -17.25 4.03 -10.00
N LEU A 298 -16.79 3.61 -8.82
CA LEU A 298 -16.12 4.52 -7.87
C LEU A 298 -14.85 5.14 -8.47
N GLN A 299 -14.04 4.37 -9.17
CA GLN A 299 -12.84 4.88 -9.85
C GLN A 299 -13.19 5.96 -10.90
N LEU A 300 -14.20 5.71 -11.72
CA LEU A 300 -14.67 6.65 -12.72
C LEU A 300 -15.23 7.93 -12.07
N PHE A 301 -16.01 7.77 -11.01
CA PHE A 301 -16.55 8.89 -10.24
C PHE A 301 -15.46 9.73 -9.59
N LEU A 302 -14.46 9.11 -8.94
CA LEU A 302 -13.34 9.82 -8.35
C LEU A 302 -12.51 10.58 -9.40
N ALA A 303 -12.28 9.99 -10.56
CA ALA A 303 -11.63 10.68 -11.67
C ALA A 303 -12.45 11.90 -12.14
N TYR A 304 -13.76 11.71 -12.32
CA TYR A 304 -14.67 12.78 -12.72
C TYR A 304 -14.67 13.95 -11.72
N ILE A 305 -14.81 13.68 -10.42
CA ILE A 305 -14.84 14.75 -9.41
C ILE A 305 -13.50 15.51 -9.32
N LEU A 306 -12.37 14.81 -9.49
CA LEU A 306 -11.05 15.44 -9.50
C LEU A 306 -10.87 16.44 -10.64
N GLU A 307 -11.48 16.15 -11.81
CA GLU A 307 -11.42 17.02 -12.98
C GLU A 307 -12.38 18.21 -12.87
N ASN A 308 -13.49 18.04 -12.12
CA ASN A 308 -14.61 19.01 -12.12
C ASN A 308 -14.75 19.79 -10.80
N MET A 309 -14.12 19.37 -9.70
CA MET A 309 -14.12 20.11 -8.46
C MET A 309 -13.18 21.31 -8.49
N THR A 310 -13.52 22.34 -7.73
CA THR A 310 -12.56 23.41 -7.41
C THR A 310 -11.41 22.84 -6.57
N ILE A 311 -10.26 23.51 -6.58
CA ILE A 311 -9.10 23.11 -5.76
C ILE A 311 -9.47 23.02 -4.27
N GLU A 312 -10.22 24.01 -3.76
CA GLU A 312 -10.66 24.08 -2.38
C GLU A 312 -11.58 22.89 -2.02
N ASP A 313 -12.59 22.62 -2.85
CA ASP A 313 -13.50 21.48 -2.65
C ASP A 313 -12.76 20.14 -2.71
N SER A 314 -11.81 19.99 -3.63
CA SER A 314 -10.99 18.80 -3.75
C SER A 314 -10.13 18.55 -2.50
N LYS A 315 -9.46 19.57 -2.00
CA LYS A 315 -8.68 19.47 -0.75
C LYS A 315 -9.55 19.09 0.44
N TYR A 316 -10.68 19.78 0.61
CA TYR A 316 -11.65 19.44 1.65
C TYR A 316 -12.13 17.99 1.53
N PHE A 317 -12.50 17.55 0.33
CA PHE A 317 -12.97 16.18 0.08
C PHE A 317 -11.95 15.14 0.52
N TYR A 318 -10.66 15.29 0.17
CA TYR A 318 -9.63 14.34 0.56
C TYR A 318 -9.35 14.34 2.07
N HIS A 319 -9.40 15.50 2.73
CA HIS A 319 -9.30 15.56 4.19
C HIS A 319 -10.51 14.92 4.88
N ALA A 320 -11.70 15.15 4.37
CA ALA A 320 -12.92 14.52 4.88
C ALA A 320 -12.86 12.99 4.74
N MET A 321 -12.42 12.48 3.60
CA MET A 321 -12.20 11.05 3.38
C MET A 321 -11.16 10.47 4.35
N SER A 322 -10.02 11.11 4.49
CA SER A 322 -8.96 10.68 5.41
C SER A 322 -9.42 10.73 6.87
N SER A 323 -10.24 11.70 7.25
CA SER A 323 -10.74 11.88 8.62
C SER A 323 -11.62 10.73 9.11
N ILE A 324 -12.28 10.02 8.18
CA ILE A 324 -13.09 8.83 8.52
C ILE A 324 -12.21 7.73 9.11
N LEU A 325 -10.94 7.68 8.70
CA LEU A 325 -9.99 6.64 9.07
C LEU A 325 -9.07 7.04 10.24
N ILE A 326 -9.09 8.32 10.67
CA ILE A 326 -8.36 8.79 11.85
C ILE A 326 -9.17 8.49 13.12
N GLU A 327 -8.60 7.73 14.03
CA GLU A 327 -9.29 7.29 15.26
C GLU A 327 -9.39 8.37 16.33
N LYS A 328 -8.26 9.00 16.61
CA LYS A 328 -8.11 9.91 17.75
C LYS A 328 -7.57 11.25 17.30
N GLU A 329 -7.90 12.31 18.03
CA GLU A 329 -7.32 13.64 17.84
C GLU A 329 -7.39 14.15 16.40
N LYS A 330 -8.54 13.96 15.73
CA LYS A 330 -8.74 14.38 14.32
C LYS A 330 -8.35 15.84 14.08
N GLU A 331 -8.65 16.71 15.03
CA GLU A 331 -8.35 18.15 14.96
C GLU A 331 -6.84 18.43 14.85
N LYS A 332 -6.00 17.51 15.35
CA LYS A 332 -4.55 17.65 15.26
C LYS A 332 -4.03 17.42 13.84
N TYR A 333 -4.68 16.55 13.09
CA TYR A 333 -4.21 16.07 11.79
C TYR A 333 -4.93 16.71 10.60
N ILE A 334 -6.11 17.30 10.82
CA ILE A 334 -6.86 18.00 9.77
C ILE A 334 -6.54 19.49 9.88
N PRO A 335 -5.97 20.12 8.81
CA PRO A 335 -5.76 21.54 8.79
C PRO A 335 -7.06 22.31 9.11
N GLU A 336 -6.95 23.41 9.84
CA GLU A 336 -8.10 24.18 10.34
C GLU A 336 -9.07 24.58 9.22
N GLU A 337 -8.53 25.00 8.10
CA GLU A 337 -9.26 25.40 6.90
C GLU A 337 -10.06 24.27 6.24
N TYR A 338 -9.79 23.00 6.57
CA TYR A 338 -10.48 21.82 6.04
C TYR A 338 -11.28 21.04 7.09
N ARG A 339 -11.47 21.59 8.29
CA ARG A 339 -12.33 20.99 9.33
C ARG A 339 -13.81 21.18 9.04
N GLU A 340 -14.14 22.23 8.32
CA GLU A 340 -15.50 22.54 7.88
C GLU A 340 -15.59 22.58 6.35
N ALA A 341 -16.74 22.21 5.82
CA ALA A 341 -16.98 22.24 4.38
C ALA A 341 -16.96 23.68 3.85
N PRO A 342 -16.29 23.93 2.73
CA PRO A 342 -16.40 25.22 2.03
C PRO A 342 -17.85 25.58 1.75
N SER A 343 -18.18 26.88 1.79
CA SER A 343 -19.54 27.35 1.55
C SER A 343 -20.10 26.80 0.24
N GLY A 344 -21.28 26.18 0.32
CA GLY A 344 -21.95 25.55 -0.82
C GLY A 344 -21.35 24.20 -1.31
N PHE A 345 -20.34 23.63 -0.62
CA PHE A 345 -19.71 22.38 -1.00
C PHE A 345 -20.73 21.25 -1.24
N TYR A 346 -21.62 20.98 -0.31
CA TYR A 346 -22.59 19.88 -0.44
C TYR A 346 -23.50 20.04 -1.65
N ARG A 347 -23.90 21.27 -1.98
CA ARG A 347 -24.72 21.55 -3.18
C ARG A 347 -23.92 21.20 -4.45
N ARG A 348 -22.67 21.68 -4.54
CA ARG A 348 -21.79 21.37 -5.69
C ARG A 348 -21.50 19.87 -5.80
N PHE A 349 -21.24 19.21 -4.67
CA PHE A 349 -20.99 17.76 -4.63
C PHE A 349 -22.19 16.95 -5.15
N ILE A 350 -23.41 17.27 -4.71
CA ILE A 350 -24.63 16.64 -5.22
C ILE A 350 -24.79 16.88 -6.73
N THR A 351 -24.47 18.09 -7.20
CA THR A 351 -24.49 18.42 -8.63
C THR A 351 -23.51 17.55 -9.42
N HIS A 352 -22.30 17.32 -8.89
CA HIS A 352 -21.32 16.43 -9.51
C HIS A 352 -21.82 14.98 -9.58
N ILE A 353 -22.45 14.46 -8.52
CA ILE A 353 -23.05 13.13 -8.54
C ILE A 353 -24.10 13.03 -9.66
N TYR A 354 -24.99 13.99 -9.76
CA TYR A 354 -26.04 14.00 -10.78
C TYR A 354 -25.49 14.09 -12.20
N ASN A 355 -24.51 14.94 -12.44
CA ASN A 355 -23.88 15.09 -13.75
C ASN A 355 -23.11 13.82 -14.15
N PHE A 356 -22.38 13.21 -13.22
CA PHE A 356 -21.70 11.93 -13.47
C PHE A 356 -22.68 10.82 -13.88
N GLN A 357 -23.82 10.69 -13.20
CA GLN A 357 -24.85 9.72 -13.57
C GLN A 357 -25.38 9.95 -14.99
N LYS A 358 -25.60 11.21 -15.38
CA LYS A 358 -26.04 11.52 -16.76
C LYS A 358 -24.98 11.16 -17.81
N GLU A 359 -23.69 11.34 -17.51
CA GLU A 359 -22.63 10.94 -18.43
C GLU A 359 -22.54 9.42 -18.56
N GLU A 360 -22.65 8.66 -17.47
CA GLU A 360 -22.69 7.19 -17.52
C GLU A 360 -23.90 6.67 -18.31
N ASP A 361 -25.08 7.23 -18.12
CA ASP A 361 -26.27 6.87 -18.86
C ASP A 361 -26.09 7.12 -20.37
N ASN A 362 -25.48 8.24 -20.76
CA ASN A 362 -25.21 8.55 -22.16
C ASN A 362 -24.16 7.60 -22.79
N ILE A 363 -23.14 7.20 -22.03
CA ILE A 363 -22.13 6.24 -22.52
C ILE A 363 -22.73 4.85 -22.70
N SER A 364 -23.61 4.41 -21.81
CA SER A 364 -24.29 3.11 -21.93
C SER A 364 -25.28 3.06 -23.11
N PHE A 365 -25.86 4.19 -23.51
CA PHE A 365 -26.74 4.29 -24.72
C PHE A 365 -25.96 4.26 -26.04
N VAL A 366 -24.69 4.64 -26.04
CA VAL A 366 -23.84 4.65 -27.26
C VAL A 366 -23.19 3.28 -27.52
N GLN A 367 -23.17 2.38 -26.54
CA GLN A 367 -22.56 1.04 -26.64
C GLN A 367 -23.57 -0.09 -26.90
N ILE A 368 -24.85 0.22 -27.10
CA ILE A 368 -25.90 -0.69 -27.61
C ILE A 368 -26.11 -0.44 -29.11
#